data_e6ecfa11cea2b604e43629d49914bfbf
#
_entry.id   e6ecfa11cea2b604e43629d49914bfbf
#
_cell.length_a   1.000
_cell.length_b   1.000
_cell.length_c   1.000
_cell.angle_alpha   90.00
_cell.angle_beta   90.00
_cell.angle_gamma   90.00
#
_symmetry.space_group_name_H-M   'P 1'
#
loop_
_entity.id
_entity.type
_entity.pdbx_description
1 polymer ?
#
loop_
_entity_poly.entity_id
_entity_poly.type
_entity_poly.pdbx_seq_one_letter_code
_entity_poly.pdbx_strand_id
1 'polypeptide(L)'
;MPDVFTKKRRSEVMSRIRSRGNRDTELVMVRVLRGLGITGWRRHHPLSLRIQNSRFRIQVQHPARVRPDFVFRERRVALFVDGCFWHVCPRHATQPRGNAAFWREKLARNQARDRRVTRLLKAKGWKVIRIWEHELAVKARTKLERKLMQALA
;
A
#
# COMPACT_ATOMS: atom_id res chain seq x y z
N MET A 1 -5.03 11.71 -25.58
CA MET A 1 -3.90 11.19 -26.35
C MET A 1 -4.16 9.72 -26.68
N PRO A 2 -3.90 9.28 -27.91
CA PRO A 2 -3.97 7.87 -28.22
C PRO A 2 -2.93 7.12 -27.40
N ASP A 3 -3.27 5.90 -27.04
CA ASP A 3 -2.43 5.00 -26.25
C ASP A 3 -1.13 4.70 -27.03
N VAL A 4 -0.01 5.20 -26.53
CA VAL A 4 1.31 5.13 -27.18
C VAL A 4 1.86 3.71 -27.21
N PHE A 5 1.26 2.76 -26.46
CA PHE A 5 1.75 1.40 -26.33
C PHE A 5 0.89 0.38 -27.02
N THR A 6 1.50 -0.47 -27.86
CA THR A 6 0.86 -1.69 -28.34
C THR A 6 0.52 -2.62 -27.17
N LYS A 7 -0.46 -3.50 -27.32
CA LYS A 7 -0.86 -4.47 -26.27
C LYS A 7 0.33 -5.28 -25.73
N LYS A 8 1.26 -5.69 -26.60
CA LYS A 8 2.49 -6.42 -26.25
C LYS A 8 3.43 -5.56 -25.39
N ARG A 9 3.69 -4.32 -25.82
CA ARG A 9 4.59 -3.41 -25.11
C ARG A 9 4.03 -2.97 -23.75
N ARG A 10 2.70 -2.83 -23.64
CA ARG A 10 2.03 -2.57 -22.36
C ARG A 10 2.17 -3.72 -21.40
N SER A 11 1.94 -4.96 -21.85
CA SER A 11 2.16 -6.17 -21.04
C SER A 11 3.60 -6.28 -20.55
N GLU A 12 4.55 -5.95 -21.40
CA GLU A 12 5.97 -5.96 -21.09
C GLU A 12 6.36 -4.88 -20.06
N VAL A 13 5.86 -3.66 -20.20
CA VAL A 13 6.05 -2.58 -19.22
C VAL A 13 5.40 -2.96 -17.89
N MET A 14 4.18 -3.49 -17.91
CA MET A 14 3.48 -3.92 -16.69
C MET A 14 4.17 -5.08 -15.98
N SER A 15 4.80 -6.00 -16.73
CA SER A 15 5.56 -7.12 -16.15
C SER A 15 6.85 -6.66 -15.44
N ARG A 16 7.39 -5.51 -15.83
CA ARG A 16 8.58 -4.90 -15.20
C ARG A 16 8.26 -4.16 -13.92
N ILE A 17 6.99 -3.82 -13.67
CA ILE A 17 6.56 -3.18 -12.42
C ILE A 17 6.55 -4.25 -11.33
N ARG A 18 7.61 -4.25 -10.53
CA ARG A 18 7.76 -5.21 -9.43
C ARG A 18 6.78 -4.89 -8.31
N SER A 19 6.13 -5.92 -7.79
CA SER A 19 5.27 -5.81 -6.60
C SER A 19 6.05 -5.58 -5.29
N ARG A 20 7.38 -5.72 -5.33
CA ARG A 20 8.28 -5.55 -4.18
C ARG A 20 9.57 -4.83 -4.61
N GLY A 21 10.08 -4.00 -3.73
CA GLY A 21 11.35 -3.31 -3.94
C GLY A 21 11.30 -2.29 -5.07
N ASN A 22 10.15 -1.67 -5.28
CA ASN A 22 10.03 -0.57 -6.24
C ASN A 22 10.95 0.58 -5.83
N ARG A 23 11.83 1.00 -6.76
CA ARG A 23 12.83 2.05 -6.51
C ARG A 23 12.20 3.40 -6.20
N ASP A 24 11.04 3.67 -6.77
CA ASP A 24 10.36 4.96 -6.69
C ASP A 24 9.42 5.09 -5.47
N THR A 25 9.16 3.99 -4.79
CA THR A 25 8.25 3.95 -3.64
C THR A 25 8.93 3.34 -2.40
N GLU A 26 9.01 2.02 -2.32
CA GLU A 26 9.49 1.33 -1.12
C GLU A 26 10.94 1.66 -0.76
N LEU A 27 11.84 1.73 -1.75
CA LEU A 27 13.26 2.03 -1.49
C LEU A 27 13.46 3.49 -1.09
N VAL A 28 12.65 4.41 -1.59
CA VAL A 28 12.65 5.79 -1.12
C VAL A 28 12.19 5.84 0.34
N MET A 29 11.13 5.11 0.70
CA MET A 29 10.67 5.03 2.09
C MET A 29 11.74 4.45 3.02
N VAL A 30 12.49 3.42 2.60
CA VAL A 30 13.63 2.90 3.37
C VAL A 30 14.65 3.99 3.68
N ARG A 31 15.00 4.81 2.68
CA ARG A 31 15.95 5.93 2.88
C ARG A 31 15.40 6.97 3.85
N VAL A 32 14.11 7.28 3.76
CA VAL A 32 13.44 8.22 4.68
C VAL A 32 13.48 7.70 6.11
N LEU A 33 13.07 6.46 6.34
CA LEU A 33 13.06 5.86 7.67
C LEU A 33 14.46 5.81 8.29
N ARG A 34 15.46 5.43 7.49
CA ARG A 34 16.87 5.42 7.94
C ARG A 34 17.39 6.82 8.23
N GLY A 35 17.09 7.78 7.37
CA GLY A 35 17.50 9.17 7.56
C GLY A 35 16.93 9.82 8.82
N LEU A 36 15.73 9.39 9.24
CA LEU A 36 15.09 9.80 10.49
C LEU A 36 15.54 8.98 11.72
N GLY A 37 16.45 8.02 11.56
CA GLY A 37 16.84 7.11 12.63
C GLY A 37 15.73 6.18 13.14
N ILE A 38 14.65 6.02 12.34
CA ILE A 38 13.52 5.15 12.69
C ILE A 38 13.92 3.69 12.44
N THR A 39 13.92 2.90 13.49
CA THR A 39 14.31 1.47 13.49
C THR A 39 13.16 0.58 13.93
N GLY A 40 13.40 -0.74 14.02
CA GLY A 40 12.41 -1.71 14.50
C GLY A 40 11.36 -2.11 13.46
N TRP A 41 11.58 -1.81 12.19
CA TRP A 41 10.71 -2.21 11.08
C TRP A 41 11.24 -3.42 10.32
N ARG A 42 10.30 -4.19 9.77
CA ARG A 42 10.58 -5.29 8.84
C ARG A 42 9.78 -5.07 7.56
N ARG A 43 10.40 -5.32 6.41
CA ARG A 43 9.73 -5.22 5.11
C ARG A 43 8.96 -6.49 4.81
N HIS A 44 7.78 -6.32 4.21
CA HIS A 44 6.93 -7.40 3.72
C HIS A 44 6.68 -8.54 4.72
N HIS A 45 6.75 -8.23 6.02
CA HIS A 45 6.49 -9.24 7.04
C HIS A 45 5.00 -9.60 7.05
N PRO A 46 4.62 -10.88 6.82
CA PRO A 46 3.23 -11.27 6.80
C PRO A 46 2.62 -11.21 8.19
N LEU A 47 1.45 -10.59 8.30
CA LEU A 47 0.63 -10.59 9.48
C LEU A 47 -0.53 -11.56 9.28
N SER A 48 -0.62 -12.59 10.13
CA SER A 48 -1.75 -13.52 10.15
C SER A 48 -2.83 -12.98 11.07
N LEU A 49 -3.96 -12.58 10.50
CA LEU A 49 -5.08 -12.02 11.23
C LEU A 49 -6.17 -13.09 11.36
N ARG A 50 -6.33 -13.66 12.55
CA ARG A 50 -7.47 -14.55 12.84
C ARG A 50 -8.73 -13.71 12.94
N ILE A 51 -9.69 -13.96 12.08
CA ILE A 51 -11.01 -13.35 12.14
C ILE A 51 -11.85 -14.20 13.10
N GLN A 52 -11.98 -13.75 14.35
CA GLN A 52 -12.94 -14.31 15.28
C GLN A 52 -14.25 -13.54 15.08
N ASN A 53 -15.18 -14.13 14.34
CA ASN A 53 -16.54 -13.63 14.25
C ASN A 53 -17.37 -14.26 15.35
N SER A 54 -17.56 -13.53 16.46
CA SER A 54 -18.36 -13.97 17.60
C SER A 54 -19.87 -13.99 17.31
N ARG A 55 -20.35 -13.35 16.25
CA ARG A 55 -21.77 -13.29 15.89
C ARG A 55 -22.26 -14.29 14.85
N PHE A 56 -21.38 -14.78 14.01
CA PHE A 56 -21.69 -15.83 13.04
C PHE A 56 -20.58 -16.88 13.11
N ARG A 57 -20.94 -18.13 13.44
CA ARG A 57 -20.04 -19.31 13.40
C ARG A 57 -19.59 -19.65 11.97
N ILE A 58 -19.22 -18.65 11.17
CA ILE A 58 -18.51 -18.88 9.94
C ILE A 58 -17.05 -19.10 10.35
N GLN A 59 -16.65 -20.34 10.48
CA GLN A 59 -15.25 -20.72 10.55
C GLN A 59 -14.61 -20.29 9.23
N VAL A 60 -13.99 -19.13 9.23
CA VAL A 60 -13.06 -18.76 8.15
C VAL A 60 -11.85 -19.68 8.36
N GLN A 61 -11.81 -20.76 7.58
CA GLN A 61 -10.83 -21.84 7.71
C GLN A 61 -9.37 -21.37 7.55
N HIS A 62 -9.14 -20.14 7.08
CA HIS A 62 -7.81 -19.60 6.91
C HIS A 62 -7.70 -18.18 7.48
N PRO A 63 -6.65 -17.90 8.29
CA PRO A 63 -6.39 -16.56 8.74
C PRO A 63 -6.12 -15.65 7.54
N ALA A 64 -6.72 -14.46 7.53
CA ALA A 64 -6.40 -13.47 6.52
C ALA A 64 -4.91 -13.09 6.65
N ARG A 65 -4.14 -13.33 5.58
CA ARG A 65 -2.75 -12.90 5.51
C ARG A 65 -2.68 -11.52 4.89
N VAL A 66 -2.16 -10.58 5.66
CA VAL A 66 -1.89 -9.21 5.20
C VAL A 66 -0.39 -9.00 5.20
N ARG A 67 0.11 -8.37 4.14
CA ARG A 67 1.55 -8.11 3.98
C ARG A 67 1.78 -6.63 3.75
N PRO A 68 1.93 -5.84 4.82
CA PRO A 68 2.31 -4.44 4.72
C PRO A 68 3.72 -4.28 4.13
N ASP A 69 4.00 -3.11 3.54
CA ASP A 69 5.35 -2.81 3.04
C ASP A 69 6.35 -2.72 4.19
N PHE A 70 5.93 -2.13 5.31
CA PHE A 70 6.72 -2.06 6.56
C PHE A 70 5.87 -2.40 7.77
N VAL A 71 6.41 -3.20 8.67
CA VAL A 71 5.76 -3.61 9.92
C VAL A 71 6.64 -3.26 11.11
N PHE A 72 6.12 -2.46 12.03
CA PHE A 72 6.72 -2.16 13.34
C PHE A 72 5.99 -3.00 14.39
N ARG A 73 6.51 -4.17 14.69
CA ARG A 73 5.80 -5.14 15.54
C ARG A 73 5.56 -4.64 16.96
N GLU A 74 6.58 -4.08 17.59
CA GLU A 74 6.51 -3.57 18.96
C GLU A 74 5.50 -2.44 19.09
N ARG A 75 5.47 -1.55 18.11
CA ARG A 75 4.51 -0.42 18.06
C ARG A 75 3.14 -0.79 17.49
N ARG A 76 2.99 -2.02 16.98
CA ARG A 76 1.78 -2.47 16.26
C ARG A 76 1.37 -1.52 15.13
N VAL A 77 2.33 -1.08 14.35
CA VAL A 77 2.11 -0.21 13.20
C VAL A 77 2.35 -0.98 11.90
N ALA A 78 1.40 -0.89 10.99
CA ALA A 78 1.47 -1.37 9.62
C ALA A 78 1.50 -0.16 8.67
N LEU A 79 2.58 -0.04 7.89
CA LEU A 79 2.75 1.05 6.94
C LEU A 79 2.70 0.51 5.51
N PHE A 80 1.89 1.15 4.68
CA PHE A 80 1.74 0.88 3.26
C PHE A 80 2.22 2.08 2.45
N VAL A 81 2.85 1.80 1.32
CA VAL A 81 3.24 2.81 0.33
C VAL A 81 2.40 2.60 -0.92
N ASP A 82 1.41 3.45 -1.09
CA ASP A 82 0.40 3.31 -2.12
C ASP A 82 0.79 4.06 -3.39
N GLY A 83 0.95 3.34 -4.50
CA GLY A 83 1.13 3.93 -5.82
C GLY A 83 -0.13 4.71 -6.25
N CYS A 84 0.05 5.92 -6.74
CA CYS A 84 -1.07 6.84 -7.03
C CYS A 84 -2.07 6.27 -8.04
N PHE A 85 -1.59 5.57 -9.05
CA PHE A 85 -2.45 4.93 -10.05
C PHE A 85 -3.20 3.71 -9.49
N TRP A 86 -2.47 2.78 -8.85
CA TRP A 86 -3.00 1.48 -8.45
C TRP A 86 -4.00 1.53 -7.30
N HIS A 87 -3.88 2.52 -6.44
CA HIS A 87 -4.72 2.72 -5.27
C HIS A 87 -5.69 3.91 -5.41
N VAL A 88 -5.79 4.45 -6.63
CA VAL A 88 -6.72 5.55 -6.98
C VAL A 88 -6.55 6.76 -6.07
N CYS A 89 -5.37 7.37 -6.13
CA CYS A 89 -5.07 8.58 -5.38
C CYS A 89 -6.07 9.71 -5.73
N PRO A 90 -6.69 10.37 -4.74
CA PRO A 90 -7.66 11.44 -5.01
C PRO A 90 -7.10 12.61 -5.83
N ARG A 91 -5.77 12.80 -5.82
CA ARG A 91 -5.11 13.93 -6.51
C ARG A 91 -4.51 13.56 -7.87
N HIS A 92 -3.99 12.34 -8.01
CA HIS A 92 -3.13 11.96 -9.13
C HIS A 92 -3.59 10.69 -9.85
N ALA A 93 -4.75 10.15 -9.50
CA ALA A 93 -5.28 9.00 -10.22
C ALA A 93 -5.66 9.39 -11.63
N THR A 94 -5.17 8.63 -12.60
CA THR A 94 -5.54 8.75 -14.01
C THR A 94 -6.40 7.56 -14.41
N GLN A 95 -7.38 7.78 -15.28
CA GLN A 95 -8.19 6.70 -15.84
C GLN A 95 -7.69 6.37 -17.25
N PRO A 96 -7.22 5.15 -17.52
CA PRO A 96 -6.85 4.74 -18.86
C PRO A 96 -8.06 4.77 -19.79
N ARG A 97 -7.91 5.36 -20.95
CA ARG A 97 -9.00 5.42 -21.98
C ARG A 97 -9.19 4.07 -22.66
N GLY A 98 -8.09 3.35 -22.91
CA GLY A 98 -8.14 2.01 -23.48
C GLY A 98 -8.53 0.97 -22.42
N ASN A 99 -9.47 0.07 -22.76
CA ASN A 99 -9.99 -0.94 -21.84
C ASN A 99 -10.57 -0.36 -20.53
N ALA A 100 -11.27 0.75 -20.63
CA ALA A 100 -11.76 1.51 -19.48
C ALA A 100 -12.60 0.67 -18.48
N ALA A 101 -13.43 -0.24 -18.99
CA ALA A 101 -14.24 -1.14 -18.14
C ALA A 101 -13.37 -2.07 -17.29
N PHE A 102 -12.36 -2.70 -17.89
CA PHE A 102 -11.41 -3.56 -17.19
C PHE A 102 -10.65 -2.80 -16.08
N TRP A 103 -10.15 -1.61 -16.41
CA TRP A 103 -9.40 -0.82 -15.43
C TRP A 103 -10.29 -0.32 -14.30
N ARG A 104 -11.51 0.11 -14.59
CA ARG A 104 -12.47 0.52 -13.56
C ARG A 104 -12.72 -0.59 -12.56
N GLU A 105 -13.01 -1.80 -13.04
CA GLU A 105 -13.24 -2.97 -12.19
C GLU A 105 -11.99 -3.35 -11.38
N LYS A 106 -10.83 -3.37 -12.01
CA LYS A 106 -9.56 -3.71 -11.35
C LYS A 106 -9.20 -2.71 -10.24
N LEU A 107 -9.33 -1.41 -10.52
CA LEU A 107 -9.05 -0.36 -9.54
C LEU A 107 -10.08 -0.35 -8.41
N ALA A 108 -11.36 -0.60 -8.70
CA ALA A 108 -12.39 -0.75 -7.68
C ALA A 108 -12.11 -1.93 -6.74
N ARG A 109 -11.67 -3.08 -7.28
CA ARG A 109 -11.24 -4.24 -6.47
C ARG A 109 -10.05 -3.92 -5.59
N ASN A 110 -9.06 -3.19 -6.09
CA ASN A 110 -7.91 -2.75 -5.31
C ASN A 110 -8.35 -1.87 -4.14
N GLN A 111 -9.20 -0.87 -4.37
CA GLN A 111 -9.72 0.00 -3.31
C GLN A 111 -10.54 -0.78 -2.26
N ALA A 112 -11.38 -1.71 -2.70
CA ALA A 112 -12.17 -2.54 -1.80
C ALA A 112 -11.27 -3.40 -0.90
N ARG A 113 -10.21 -4.00 -1.47
CA ARG A 113 -9.19 -4.74 -0.73
C ARG A 113 -8.47 -3.84 0.28
N ASP A 114 -8.05 -2.65 -0.10
CA ASP A 114 -7.35 -1.72 0.78
C ASP A 114 -8.19 -1.31 1.99
N ARG A 115 -9.47 -1.02 1.77
CA ARG A 115 -10.42 -0.71 2.85
C ARG A 115 -10.62 -1.91 3.78
N ARG A 116 -10.75 -3.12 3.21
CA ARG A 116 -10.89 -4.36 3.99
C ARG A 116 -9.66 -4.61 4.84
N VAL A 117 -8.47 -4.55 4.26
CA VAL A 117 -7.19 -4.73 4.96
C VAL A 117 -7.03 -3.72 6.09
N THR A 118 -7.32 -2.45 5.82
CA THR A 118 -7.24 -1.39 6.84
C THR A 118 -8.21 -1.64 8.00
N ARG A 119 -9.44 -2.03 7.71
CA ARG A 119 -10.43 -2.37 8.77
C ARG A 119 -10.00 -3.56 9.60
N LEU A 120 -9.51 -4.63 8.96
CA LEU A 120 -9.04 -5.84 9.65
C LEU A 120 -7.87 -5.55 10.58
N LEU A 121 -6.88 -4.79 10.12
CA LEU A 121 -5.74 -4.40 10.92
C LEU A 121 -6.15 -3.55 12.12
N LYS A 122 -6.98 -2.53 11.90
CA LYS A 122 -7.51 -1.68 12.98
C LYS A 122 -8.31 -2.48 14.01
N ALA A 123 -9.17 -3.38 13.58
CA ALA A 123 -9.95 -4.27 14.46
C ALA A 123 -9.05 -5.17 15.33
N LYS A 124 -7.84 -5.46 14.88
CA LYS A 124 -6.81 -6.21 15.63
C LYS A 124 -5.84 -5.32 16.42
N GLY A 125 -6.15 -4.05 16.56
CA GLY A 125 -5.37 -3.08 17.34
C GLY A 125 -4.08 -2.63 16.65
N TRP A 126 -4.00 -2.72 15.32
CA TRP A 126 -2.90 -2.17 14.56
C TRP A 126 -3.19 -0.74 14.13
N LYS A 127 -2.23 0.14 14.29
CA LYS A 127 -2.23 1.46 13.67
C LYS A 127 -1.84 1.29 12.20
N VAL A 128 -2.65 1.81 11.30
CA VAL A 128 -2.40 1.72 9.85
C VAL A 128 -2.01 3.09 9.32
N ILE A 129 -0.84 3.15 8.70
CA ILE A 129 -0.32 4.34 8.04
C ILE A 129 -0.29 4.06 6.54
N ARG A 130 -0.87 4.95 5.74
CA ARG A 130 -0.78 4.92 4.29
C ARG A 130 -0.08 6.17 3.79
N ILE A 131 0.94 5.96 2.99
CA ILE A 131 1.74 7.00 2.37
C ILE A 131 1.56 6.89 0.87
N TRP A 132 1.12 7.96 0.24
CA TRP A 132 1.02 8.02 -1.20
C TRP A 132 2.38 8.20 -1.86
N GLU A 133 2.56 7.62 -3.03
CA GLU A 133 3.75 7.78 -3.86
C GLU A 133 4.17 9.25 -4.01
N HIS A 134 3.22 10.17 -4.26
CA HIS A 134 3.53 11.59 -4.38
C HIS A 134 4.02 12.26 -3.09
N GLU A 135 3.74 11.67 -1.91
CA GLU A 135 4.26 12.16 -0.64
C GLU A 135 5.77 11.86 -0.48
N LEU A 136 6.31 10.94 -1.29
CA LEU A 136 7.74 10.61 -1.30
C LEU A 136 8.59 11.59 -2.11
N ALA A 137 7.98 12.48 -2.88
CA ALA A 137 8.68 13.48 -3.65
C ALA A 137 9.49 14.43 -2.74
N VAL A 138 10.64 14.89 -3.24
CA VAL A 138 11.56 15.76 -2.49
C VAL A 138 10.84 16.99 -1.90
N LYS A 139 9.98 17.63 -2.69
CA LYS A 139 9.18 18.80 -2.25
C LYS A 139 8.17 18.51 -1.11
N ALA A 140 7.81 17.26 -0.92
CA ALA A 140 6.86 16.83 0.13
C ALA A 140 7.57 16.24 1.36
N ARG A 141 8.89 16.13 1.33
CA ARG A 141 9.71 15.41 2.31
C ARG A 141 9.48 15.86 3.75
N THR A 142 9.55 17.15 4.02
CA THR A 142 9.36 17.70 5.38
C THR A 142 8.00 17.34 5.98
N LYS A 143 6.95 17.36 5.15
CA LYS A 143 5.59 16.98 5.57
C LYS A 143 5.50 15.50 5.88
N LEU A 144 6.12 14.66 5.04
CA LEU A 144 6.18 13.21 5.23
C LEU A 144 6.92 12.85 6.53
N GLU A 145 8.08 13.46 6.76
CA GLU A 145 8.89 13.23 7.95
C GLU A 145 8.13 13.57 9.23
N ARG A 146 7.45 14.72 9.26
CA ARG A 146 6.59 15.12 10.38
C ARG A 146 5.46 14.09 10.61
N LYS A 147 4.79 13.65 9.54
CA LYS A 147 3.74 12.63 9.60
C LYS A 147 4.24 11.32 10.19
N LEU A 148 5.44 10.87 9.78
CA LEU A 148 6.06 9.64 10.29
C LEU A 148 6.47 9.79 11.76
N MET A 149 7.09 10.89 12.14
CA MET A 149 7.50 11.15 13.52
C MET A 149 6.28 11.14 14.47
N GLN A 150 5.19 11.80 14.09
CA GLN A 150 3.95 11.82 14.88
C GLN A 150 3.28 10.44 14.97
N ALA A 151 3.35 9.68 13.89
CA ALA A 151 2.69 8.37 13.81
C ALA A 151 3.45 7.26 14.52
N LEU A 152 4.78 7.40 14.64
CA LEU A 152 5.70 6.39 15.19
C LEU A 152 6.31 6.80 16.54
N ALA A 153 5.90 7.95 17.05
CA ALA A 153 6.28 8.41 18.39
C ALA A 153 5.80 7.46 19.51
#